data_dc00eca54a405549977b59d67dbe5534
#
_entry.id   dc00eca54a405549977b59d67dbe5534
#
_cell.length_a   1.000
_cell.length_b   1.000
_cell.length_c   1.000
_cell.angle_alpha   90.00
_cell.angle_beta   90.00
_cell.angle_gamma   90.00
#
_symmetry.space_group_name_H-M   'P 1'
#
loop_
_entity.id
_entity.type
_entity.pdbx_description
1 polymer ?
#
loop_
_entity_poly.entity_id
_entity_poly.type
_entity_poly.pdbx_seq_one_letter_code
_entity_poly.pdbx_strand_id
1 'polypeptide(L)'
;MNKSVGFILLLLMFTNTMNAELANGKIEEFFIKNGIEERKIRIYYPNNNSVDDDTTFIIMNDGEELFLERDSWRGRTWRIDKSFDGLAKINKDPNVIIIAVQSAKKYKGKFFDNTRRYLELFPKEVIEFLPEGNKKKIYGSLADTDYPKFLVESVVPFVEGKFEINLDKNNLGIIGSSMGGLSALNTIIEYPDEFGFAGCLSTHWIGIKPWEYLLLPIRQRISGDQ
;
A
#
# COMPACT_ATOMS: atom_id res chain seq x y z
N MET A 1 22.95 19.32 -7.96
CA MET A 1 23.09 17.89 -7.64
C MET A 1 22.12 17.12 -8.54
N ASN A 2 22.65 16.35 -9.49
CA ASN A 2 21.83 15.62 -10.46
C ASN A 2 21.16 14.43 -9.75
N LYS A 3 19.84 14.50 -9.59
CA LYS A 3 19.04 13.30 -9.27
C LYS A 3 18.97 12.44 -10.52
N SER A 4 19.59 11.26 -10.48
CA SER A 4 19.48 10.25 -11.52
C SER A 4 18.04 9.77 -11.58
N VAL A 5 17.31 10.18 -12.60
CA VAL A 5 15.98 9.66 -12.91
C VAL A 5 16.19 8.22 -13.39
N GLY A 6 15.89 7.25 -12.55
CA GLY A 6 15.87 5.85 -12.93
C GLY A 6 14.85 5.62 -14.04
N PHE A 7 15.28 4.97 -15.10
CA PHE A 7 14.47 4.67 -16.29
C PHE A 7 13.30 3.77 -15.87
N ILE A 8 12.08 4.33 -15.84
CA ILE A 8 10.84 3.60 -15.63
C ILE A 8 10.41 3.05 -16.99
N LEU A 9 10.48 1.72 -17.16
CA LEU A 9 9.95 1.06 -18.36
C LEU A 9 8.42 1.00 -18.25
N LEU A 10 7.75 1.87 -18.99
CA LEU A 10 6.29 1.95 -19.05
C LEU A 10 5.78 0.86 -20.02
N LEU A 11 5.14 -0.19 -19.49
CA LEU A 11 4.43 -1.17 -20.31
C LEU A 11 2.91 -1.00 -20.09
N LEU A 12 2.27 -0.22 -20.97
CA LEU A 12 0.82 -0.09 -21.05
C LEU A 12 0.27 -1.29 -21.86
N MET A 13 -0.10 -2.38 -21.18
CA MET A 13 -0.88 -3.44 -21.83
C MET A 13 -2.03 -3.90 -20.92
N PHE A 14 -3.24 -4.00 -21.50
CA PHE A 14 -4.47 -4.58 -20.93
C PHE A 14 -5.41 -3.69 -20.08
N THR A 15 -5.51 -2.41 -20.37
CA THR A 15 -6.47 -1.55 -19.64
C THR A 15 -7.95 -1.77 -20.06
N ASN A 16 -8.22 -2.12 -21.30
CA ASN A 16 -9.61 -2.11 -21.82
C ASN A 16 -10.53 -3.22 -21.30
N THR A 17 -10.04 -4.44 -21.12
CA THR A 17 -10.90 -5.56 -20.66
C THR A 17 -11.16 -5.49 -19.15
N MET A 18 -10.24 -4.96 -18.39
CA MET A 18 -10.38 -4.82 -16.93
C MET A 18 -11.40 -3.74 -16.57
N ASN A 19 -11.39 -2.62 -17.28
CA ASN A 19 -12.31 -1.52 -17.05
C ASN A 19 -13.78 -1.89 -17.35
N ALA A 20 -14.02 -2.81 -18.28
CA ALA A 20 -15.36 -3.31 -18.59
C ALA A 20 -16.00 -4.11 -17.44
N GLU A 21 -15.21 -4.60 -16.47
CA GLU A 21 -15.72 -5.36 -15.33
C GLU A 21 -15.94 -4.50 -14.07
N LEU A 22 -15.48 -3.25 -14.09
CA LEU A 22 -15.66 -2.32 -12.98
C LEU A 22 -17.09 -1.77 -12.96
N ALA A 23 -17.65 -1.59 -11.77
CA ALA A 23 -18.93 -0.92 -11.60
C ALA A 23 -18.84 0.60 -11.80
N ASN A 24 -17.65 1.16 -11.61
CA ASN A 24 -17.38 2.59 -11.71
C ASN A 24 -15.91 2.83 -12.06
N GLY A 25 -15.62 3.94 -12.75
CA GLY A 25 -14.28 4.45 -12.97
C GLY A 25 -13.42 3.64 -13.95
N LYS A 26 -12.13 3.89 -13.90
CA LYS A 26 -11.11 3.18 -14.72
C LYS A 26 -9.88 2.84 -13.90
N ILE A 27 -9.13 1.83 -14.35
CA ILE A 27 -7.84 1.42 -13.78
C ILE A 27 -6.77 1.49 -14.86
N GLU A 28 -5.61 2.00 -14.47
CA GLU A 28 -4.36 1.88 -15.22
C GLU A 28 -3.39 1.01 -14.42
N GLU A 29 -2.71 0.07 -15.07
CA GLU A 29 -1.72 -0.80 -14.42
C GLU A 29 -0.30 -0.39 -14.77
N PHE A 30 0.58 -0.43 -13.77
CA PHE A 30 1.99 -0.13 -13.88
C PHE A 30 2.82 -1.15 -13.12
N PHE A 31 4.10 -1.22 -13.44
CA PHE A 31 5.06 -2.05 -12.73
C PHE A 31 6.23 -1.19 -12.28
N ILE A 32 6.49 -1.18 -10.98
CA ILE A 32 7.59 -0.45 -10.36
C ILE A 32 8.59 -1.47 -9.82
N LYS A 33 9.88 -1.25 -10.10
CA LYS A 33 10.95 -2.09 -9.55
C LYS A 33 11.19 -1.75 -8.10
N ASN A 34 11.12 -2.78 -7.24
CA ASN A 34 11.56 -2.72 -5.86
C ASN A 34 12.78 -3.64 -5.71
N GLY A 35 13.98 -3.10 -5.91
CA GLY A 35 15.19 -3.90 -5.97
C GLY A 35 15.15 -4.90 -7.13
N ILE A 36 15.08 -6.21 -6.83
CA ILE A 36 15.07 -7.29 -7.83
C ILE A 36 13.65 -7.60 -8.31
N GLU A 37 12.62 -7.20 -7.58
CA GLU A 37 11.23 -7.54 -7.87
C GLU A 37 10.50 -6.40 -8.58
N GLU A 38 9.59 -6.78 -9.47
CA GLU A 38 8.60 -5.86 -10.03
C GLU A 38 7.33 -5.89 -9.18
N ARG A 39 6.90 -4.72 -8.76
CA ARG A 39 5.66 -4.55 -8.01
C ARG A 39 4.60 -3.95 -8.91
N LYS A 40 3.46 -4.64 -9.01
CA LYS A 40 2.30 -4.11 -9.73
C LYS A 40 1.64 -3.02 -8.91
N ILE A 41 1.39 -1.90 -9.56
CA ILE A 41 0.64 -0.76 -9.04
C ILE A 41 -0.56 -0.55 -9.95
N ARG A 42 -1.73 -0.33 -9.36
CA ARG A 42 -2.93 0.11 -10.09
C ARG A 42 -3.33 1.49 -9.64
N ILE A 43 -3.53 2.36 -10.59
CA ILE A 43 -4.13 3.67 -10.32
C ILE A 43 -5.59 3.59 -10.72
N TYR A 44 -6.48 3.77 -9.76
CA TYR A 44 -7.91 3.76 -9.97
C TYR A 44 -8.46 5.19 -9.89
N TYR A 45 -9.20 5.56 -10.92
CA TYR A 45 -9.86 6.85 -11.10
C TYR A 45 -11.36 6.67 -10.90
N PRO A 46 -11.92 6.96 -9.73
CA PRO A 46 -13.37 6.95 -9.53
C PRO A 46 -14.05 7.92 -10.50
N ASN A 47 -15.21 7.53 -11.03
CA ASN A 47 -16.02 8.36 -11.94
C ASN A 47 -15.25 8.94 -13.15
N ASN A 48 -14.08 8.38 -13.48
CA ASN A 48 -13.13 8.92 -14.47
C ASN A 48 -12.64 10.34 -14.15
N ASN A 49 -12.55 10.69 -12.86
CA ASN A 49 -12.09 11.99 -12.39
C ASN A 49 -10.73 12.36 -12.98
N SER A 50 -10.54 13.63 -13.28
CA SER A 50 -9.25 14.22 -13.55
C SER A 50 -8.56 14.61 -12.24
N VAL A 51 -7.24 14.64 -12.26
CA VAL A 51 -6.44 15.10 -11.12
C VAL A 51 -6.35 16.63 -11.17
N ASP A 52 -6.53 17.26 -10.03
CA ASP A 52 -6.37 18.70 -9.79
C ASP A 52 -5.70 18.96 -8.43
N ASP A 53 -5.54 20.22 -8.05
CA ASP A 53 -4.84 20.62 -6.81
C ASP A 53 -5.57 20.19 -5.53
N ASP A 54 -6.89 19.92 -5.60
CA ASP A 54 -7.70 19.47 -4.47
C ASP A 54 -7.81 17.93 -4.40
N THR A 55 -7.13 17.21 -5.30
CA THR A 55 -7.21 15.75 -5.36
C THR A 55 -6.48 15.11 -4.18
N THR A 56 -7.16 14.24 -3.46
CA THR A 56 -6.56 13.39 -2.42
C THR A 56 -6.10 12.07 -3.03
N PHE A 57 -4.88 11.68 -2.74
CA PHE A 57 -4.32 10.38 -3.14
C PHE A 57 -4.32 9.42 -1.95
N ILE A 58 -4.76 8.20 -2.20
CA ILE A 58 -4.80 7.17 -1.16
C ILE A 58 -4.03 5.94 -1.64
N ILE A 59 -2.91 5.66 -1.00
CA ILE A 59 -2.23 4.38 -1.17
C ILE A 59 -3.03 3.31 -0.43
N MET A 60 -3.38 2.22 -1.13
CA MET A 60 -4.06 1.08 -0.52
C MET A 60 -3.19 -0.17 -0.63
N ASN A 61 -2.89 -0.76 0.52
CA ASN A 61 -2.16 -2.01 0.63
C ASN A 61 -3.01 -3.19 0.12
N ASP A 62 -2.36 -4.28 -0.30
CA ASP A 62 -3.03 -5.46 -0.86
C ASP A 62 -3.89 -5.14 -2.09
N GLY A 63 -3.31 -4.40 -3.04
CA GLY A 63 -4.00 -3.88 -4.23
C GLY A 63 -4.72 -4.92 -5.09
N GLU A 64 -4.34 -6.21 -5.00
CA GLU A 64 -5.03 -7.33 -5.63
C GLU A 64 -6.41 -7.62 -5.05
N GLU A 65 -6.64 -7.22 -3.80
CA GLU A 65 -7.89 -7.48 -3.08
C GLU A 65 -8.96 -6.40 -3.31
N LEU A 66 -8.68 -5.32 -4.06
CA LEU A 66 -9.51 -4.14 -4.06
C LEU A 66 -10.67 -4.16 -5.08
N PHE A 67 -10.47 -4.75 -6.27
CA PHE A 67 -11.39 -4.55 -7.39
C PHE A 67 -12.01 -5.84 -7.95
N LEU A 68 -11.20 -6.75 -8.49
CA LEU A 68 -11.64 -7.90 -9.26
C LEU A 68 -11.40 -9.22 -8.53
N GLU A 69 -12.44 -10.07 -8.45
CA GLU A 69 -12.38 -11.34 -7.74
C GLU A 69 -11.31 -12.30 -8.30
N ARG A 70 -11.07 -12.25 -9.62
CA ARG A 70 -10.03 -13.07 -10.27
C ARG A 70 -8.60 -12.74 -9.83
N ASP A 71 -8.36 -11.54 -9.31
CA ASP A 71 -7.04 -11.09 -8.84
C ASP A 71 -6.82 -11.41 -7.36
N SER A 72 -7.92 -11.50 -6.61
CA SER A 72 -7.92 -11.81 -5.20
C SER A 72 -7.53 -13.27 -4.93
N TRP A 73 -6.69 -13.50 -3.94
CA TRP A 73 -6.26 -14.84 -3.54
C TRP A 73 -7.37 -15.70 -2.91
N ARG A 74 -8.46 -15.06 -2.45
CA ARG A 74 -9.65 -15.72 -1.88
C ARG A 74 -10.87 -15.68 -2.80
N GLY A 75 -10.77 -15.10 -4.00
CA GLY A 75 -11.91 -14.87 -4.88
C GLY A 75 -12.95 -13.90 -4.29
N ARG A 76 -12.53 -13.03 -3.37
CA ARG A 76 -13.37 -11.99 -2.75
C ARG A 76 -12.60 -10.70 -2.69
N THR A 77 -13.24 -9.60 -3.03
CA THR A 77 -12.62 -8.28 -3.06
C THR A 77 -13.41 -7.29 -2.22
N TRP A 78 -12.78 -6.16 -1.96
CA TRP A 78 -13.44 -5.04 -1.28
C TRP A 78 -14.42 -4.31 -2.17
N ARG A 79 -14.36 -4.53 -3.49
CA ARG A 79 -15.22 -3.87 -4.48
C ARG A 79 -15.24 -2.36 -4.28
N ILE A 80 -14.06 -1.76 -4.22
CA ILE A 80 -13.89 -0.31 -4.08
C ILE A 80 -14.64 0.44 -5.20
N ASP A 81 -14.62 -0.10 -6.42
CA ASP A 81 -15.38 0.38 -7.56
C ASP A 81 -16.90 0.50 -7.28
N LYS A 82 -17.50 -0.48 -6.58
CA LYS A 82 -18.91 -0.42 -6.18
C LYS A 82 -19.18 0.59 -5.07
N SER A 83 -18.22 0.81 -4.19
CA SER A 83 -18.33 1.82 -3.15
C SER A 83 -18.41 3.22 -3.75
N PHE A 84 -17.54 3.52 -4.73
CA PHE A 84 -17.60 4.79 -5.46
C PHE A 84 -18.85 4.93 -6.33
N ASP A 85 -19.32 3.85 -6.99
CA ASP A 85 -20.61 3.84 -7.68
C ASP A 85 -21.77 4.18 -6.73
N GLY A 86 -21.75 3.64 -5.52
CA GLY A 86 -22.73 3.96 -4.48
C GLY A 86 -22.68 5.42 -4.03
N LEU A 87 -21.48 5.99 -3.88
CA LEU A 87 -21.31 7.40 -3.52
C LEU A 87 -21.79 8.33 -4.63
N ALA A 88 -21.47 8.03 -5.89
CA ALA A 88 -21.92 8.78 -7.05
C ALA A 88 -23.45 8.86 -7.14
N LYS A 89 -24.14 7.74 -6.88
CA LYS A 89 -25.62 7.68 -6.89
C LYS A 89 -26.30 8.57 -5.86
N ILE A 90 -25.59 8.98 -4.83
CA ILE A 90 -26.10 9.90 -3.79
C ILE A 90 -25.46 11.29 -3.89
N ASN A 91 -24.86 11.62 -5.05
CA ASN A 91 -24.17 12.88 -5.32
C ASN A 91 -23.07 13.20 -4.28
N LYS A 92 -22.33 12.19 -3.83
CA LYS A 92 -21.16 12.31 -2.96
C LYS A 92 -19.96 11.72 -3.67
N ASP A 93 -19.41 12.47 -4.61
CA ASP A 93 -18.22 12.09 -5.33
C ASP A 93 -16.98 12.71 -4.68
N PRO A 94 -16.21 11.94 -3.89
CA PRO A 94 -14.96 12.46 -3.36
C PRO A 94 -13.93 12.61 -4.48
N ASN A 95 -13.18 13.71 -4.45
CA ASN A 95 -12.06 13.93 -5.35
C ASN A 95 -10.85 13.13 -4.88
N VAL A 96 -10.80 11.85 -5.23
CA VAL A 96 -9.79 10.89 -4.77
C VAL A 96 -9.24 10.08 -5.93
N ILE A 97 -7.96 9.77 -5.85
CA ILE A 97 -7.30 8.75 -6.69
C ILE A 97 -6.77 7.64 -5.78
N ILE A 98 -7.04 6.39 -6.13
CA ILE A 98 -6.55 5.24 -5.36
C ILE A 98 -5.30 4.66 -6.02
N ILE A 99 -4.24 4.53 -5.25
CA ILE A 99 -2.99 3.89 -5.63
C ILE A 99 -2.94 2.51 -4.97
N ALA A 100 -3.40 1.49 -5.69
CA ALA A 100 -3.47 0.12 -5.22
C ALA A 100 -2.11 -0.57 -5.38
N VAL A 101 -1.40 -0.80 -4.28
CA VAL A 101 -0.09 -1.45 -4.26
C VAL A 101 -0.26 -2.92 -3.98
N GLN A 102 0.09 -3.77 -4.97
CA GLN A 102 -0.03 -5.21 -4.82
C GLN A 102 0.96 -5.77 -3.80
N SER A 103 0.53 -6.72 -2.98
CA SER A 103 1.42 -7.40 -2.04
C SER A 103 2.45 -8.30 -2.74
N ALA A 104 3.54 -8.63 -2.07
CA ALA A 104 4.53 -9.58 -2.60
C ALA A 104 3.95 -10.99 -2.65
N LYS A 105 3.89 -11.58 -3.85
CA LYS A 105 3.24 -12.89 -4.10
C LYS A 105 4.17 -14.08 -4.09
N LYS A 106 5.49 -13.87 -4.17
CA LYS A 106 6.45 -14.97 -4.25
C LYS A 106 7.46 -14.92 -3.12
N TYR A 107 7.61 -16.03 -2.43
CA TYR A 107 8.72 -16.26 -1.53
C TYR A 107 9.40 -17.58 -1.90
N LYS A 108 10.71 -17.54 -2.13
CA LYS A 108 11.54 -18.73 -2.49
C LYS A 108 10.94 -19.58 -3.63
N GLY A 109 10.37 -18.93 -4.64
CA GLY A 109 9.81 -19.60 -5.83
C GLY A 109 8.43 -20.23 -5.65
N LYS A 110 7.83 -20.14 -4.47
CA LYS A 110 6.47 -20.64 -4.23
C LYS A 110 5.42 -19.62 -4.66
N PHE A 111 4.56 -20.01 -5.58
CA PHE A 111 3.36 -19.25 -5.92
C PHE A 111 2.37 -19.33 -4.75
N PHE A 112 1.78 -18.20 -4.34
CA PHE A 112 0.81 -18.11 -3.22
C PHE A 112 1.36 -18.38 -1.82
N ASP A 113 2.62 -18.07 -1.56
CA ASP A 113 3.14 -18.06 -0.20
C ASP A 113 2.90 -16.68 0.44
N ASN A 114 1.90 -16.59 1.33
CA ASN A 114 1.62 -15.37 2.10
C ASN A 114 2.75 -14.97 3.05
N THR A 115 3.75 -15.81 3.24
CA THR A 115 4.89 -15.51 4.11
C THR A 115 5.57 -14.21 3.70
N ARG A 116 5.76 -13.97 2.39
CA ARG A 116 6.38 -12.74 1.90
C ARG A 116 5.55 -11.51 2.24
N ARG A 117 4.23 -11.56 2.05
CA ARG A 117 3.31 -10.49 2.43
C ARG A 117 3.40 -10.16 3.92
N TYR A 118 3.42 -11.18 4.78
CA TYR A 118 3.57 -10.99 6.22
C TYR A 118 4.89 -10.32 6.58
N LEU A 119 5.98 -10.79 5.99
CA LEU A 119 7.31 -10.25 6.24
C LEU A 119 7.42 -8.79 5.81
N GLU A 120 6.82 -8.44 4.69
CA GLU A 120 6.86 -7.10 4.11
C GLU A 120 6.01 -6.09 4.88
N LEU A 121 4.81 -6.49 5.30
CA LEU A 121 3.86 -5.61 5.98
C LEU A 121 4.07 -5.56 7.50
N PHE A 122 4.99 -6.35 8.04
CA PHE A 122 5.28 -6.38 9.47
C PHE A 122 6.31 -5.32 9.85
N PRO A 123 6.06 -4.50 10.90
CA PRO A 123 7.01 -3.51 11.36
C PRO A 123 8.33 -4.15 11.82
N LYS A 124 9.45 -3.70 11.29
CA LYS A 124 10.79 -4.24 11.62
C LYS A 124 11.14 -4.08 13.10
N GLU A 125 10.78 -2.96 13.68
CA GLU A 125 11.07 -2.60 15.07
C GLU A 125 10.46 -3.61 16.06
N VAL A 126 9.33 -4.20 15.68
CA VAL A 126 8.63 -5.18 16.52
C VAL A 126 9.37 -6.51 16.59
N ILE A 127 10.25 -6.78 15.63
CA ILE A 127 11.02 -8.03 15.57
C ILE A 127 11.94 -8.18 16.79
N GLU A 128 12.48 -7.08 17.31
CA GLU A 128 13.35 -7.08 18.48
C GLU A 128 12.67 -7.65 19.73
N PHE A 129 11.35 -7.52 19.80
CA PHE A 129 10.54 -8.03 20.91
C PHE A 129 10.05 -9.46 20.74
N LEU A 130 10.36 -10.10 19.61
CA LEU A 130 9.97 -11.49 19.37
C LEU A 130 10.88 -12.47 20.18
N PRO A 131 10.34 -13.63 20.59
CA PRO A 131 11.16 -14.71 21.14
C PRO A 131 12.28 -15.11 20.17
N GLU A 132 13.47 -15.42 20.69
CA GLU A 132 14.67 -15.71 19.88
C GLU A 132 14.46 -16.76 18.78
N GLY A 133 13.69 -17.83 19.05
CA GLY A 133 13.36 -18.85 18.06
C GLY A 133 12.55 -18.32 16.88
N ASN A 134 11.75 -17.29 17.09
CA ASN A 134 10.96 -16.63 16.04
C ASN A 134 11.79 -15.55 15.31
N LYS A 135 12.67 -14.84 16.01
CA LYS A 135 13.59 -13.89 15.42
C LYS A 135 14.40 -14.51 14.29
N LYS A 136 15.08 -15.63 14.55
CA LYS A 136 15.91 -16.29 13.55
C LYS A 136 15.13 -16.73 12.30
N LYS A 137 13.89 -17.16 12.47
CA LYS A 137 13.01 -17.58 11.37
C LYS A 137 12.55 -16.39 10.52
N ILE A 138 12.31 -15.25 11.14
CA ILE A 138 11.76 -14.04 10.51
C ILE A 138 12.90 -13.16 9.97
N TYR A 139 13.96 -12.91 10.74
CA TYR A 139 15.10 -12.08 10.36
C TYR A 139 15.83 -12.56 9.09
N GLY A 140 16.02 -13.85 8.94
CA GLY A 140 16.64 -14.40 7.72
C GLY A 140 15.82 -14.23 6.44
N SER A 141 14.62 -13.66 6.57
CA SER A 141 13.68 -13.47 5.47
C SER A 141 13.29 -12.00 5.26
N LEU A 142 13.54 -11.12 6.26
CA LEU A 142 13.16 -9.70 6.26
C LEU A 142 14.30 -8.76 5.85
N ALA A 143 15.53 -9.25 5.80
CA ALA A 143 16.72 -8.42 5.64
C ALA A 143 16.70 -7.50 4.41
N ASP A 144 15.82 -7.78 3.43
CA ASP A 144 15.79 -7.11 2.13
C ASP A 144 14.48 -6.34 1.85
N THR A 145 13.54 -6.25 2.80
CA THR A 145 12.26 -5.60 2.54
C THR A 145 11.98 -4.46 3.49
N ASP A 146 11.99 -3.24 2.98
CA ASP A 146 11.54 -2.04 3.66
C ASP A 146 10.34 -1.49 2.90
N TYR A 147 9.15 -1.98 3.24
CA TYR A 147 7.95 -1.63 2.50
C TYR A 147 7.54 -0.16 2.66
N PRO A 148 7.55 0.45 3.87
CA PRO A 148 7.33 1.88 4.01
C PRO A 148 8.29 2.72 3.18
N LYS A 149 9.57 2.38 3.20
CA LYS A 149 10.60 3.03 2.38
C LYS A 149 10.33 2.88 0.88
N PHE A 150 9.93 1.68 0.43
CA PHE A 150 9.54 1.46 -0.97
C PHE A 150 8.38 2.36 -1.38
N LEU A 151 7.37 2.54 -0.52
CA LEU A 151 6.25 3.44 -0.81
C LEU A 151 6.75 4.87 -1.02
N VAL A 152 7.57 5.39 -0.10
CA VAL A 152 8.05 6.77 -0.12
C VAL A 152 9.10 7.01 -1.19
N GLU A 153 10.04 6.09 -1.41
CA GLU A 153 11.15 6.30 -2.35
C GLU A 153 10.86 5.85 -3.78
N SER A 154 9.80 5.06 -4.00
CA SER A 154 9.50 4.52 -5.34
C SER A 154 8.07 4.79 -5.80
N VAL A 155 7.06 4.51 -4.96
CA VAL A 155 5.65 4.66 -5.35
C VAL A 155 5.25 6.12 -5.38
N VAL A 156 5.54 6.88 -4.33
CA VAL A 156 5.22 8.32 -4.25
C VAL A 156 5.87 9.09 -5.39
N PRO A 157 7.20 9.01 -5.64
CA PRO A 157 7.83 9.73 -6.76
C PRO A 157 7.31 9.30 -8.14
N PHE A 158 6.90 8.04 -8.31
CA PHE A 158 6.25 7.59 -9.54
C PHE A 158 4.92 8.30 -9.77
N VAL A 159 4.09 8.43 -8.73
CA VAL A 159 2.78 9.09 -8.80
C VAL A 159 2.96 10.60 -9.05
N GLU A 160 3.88 11.24 -8.32
CA GLU A 160 4.23 12.65 -8.52
C GLU A 160 4.66 12.94 -9.95
N GLY A 161 5.58 12.12 -10.49
CA GLY A 161 6.05 12.27 -11.87
C GLY A 161 4.96 12.00 -12.91
N LYS A 162 4.00 11.11 -12.61
CA LYS A 162 2.90 10.80 -13.52
C LYS A 162 1.89 11.94 -13.62
N PHE A 163 1.60 12.61 -12.51
CA PHE A 163 0.56 13.63 -12.44
C PHE A 163 1.13 15.06 -12.41
N GLU A 164 2.46 15.20 -12.37
CA GLU A 164 3.17 16.49 -12.26
C GLU A 164 2.73 17.29 -11.02
N ILE A 165 2.56 16.58 -9.89
CA ILE A 165 2.13 17.14 -8.60
C ILE A 165 3.16 16.85 -7.51
N ASN A 166 3.01 17.53 -6.36
CA ASN A 166 3.72 17.20 -5.13
C ASN A 166 2.77 16.49 -4.15
N LEU A 167 3.19 15.35 -3.61
CA LEU A 167 2.45 14.61 -2.59
C LEU A 167 3.07 14.86 -1.21
N ASP A 168 2.23 15.18 -0.26
CA ASP A 168 2.59 15.36 1.14
C ASP A 168 1.40 15.03 2.06
N LYS A 169 1.54 15.28 3.36
CA LYS A 169 0.49 15.01 4.35
C LYS A 169 -0.84 15.75 4.12
N ASN A 170 -0.89 16.75 3.24
CA ASN A 170 -2.12 17.48 2.96
C ASN A 170 -3.00 16.76 1.93
N ASN A 171 -2.39 15.96 1.06
CA ASN A 171 -3.09 15.30 -0.04
C ASN A 171 -2.81 13.79 -0.18
N LEU A 172 -1.97 13.19 0.70
CA LEU A 172 -1.64 11.77 0.66
C LEU A 172 -2.06 11.03 1.94
N GLY A 173 -2.74 9.91 1.76
CA GLY A 173 -3.07 8.98 2.85
C GLY A 173 -2.74 7.53 2.51
N ILE A 174 -2.79 6.67 3.52
CA ILE A 174 -2.55 5.23 3.35
C ILE A 174 -3.63 4.40 4.05
N ILE A 175 -4.12 3.36 3.41
CA ILE A 175 -5.15 2.46 3.96
C ILE A 175 -4.74 1.01 3.78
N GLY A 176 -5.05 0.19 4.76
CA GLY A 176 -4.87 -1.25 4.67
C GLY A 176 -5.72 -2.03 5.65
N SER A 177 -5.83 -3.34 5.43
CA SER A 177 -6.58 -4.24 6.32
C SER A 177 -5.68 -5.31 6.91
N SER A 178 -6.02 -5.74 8.13
CA SER A 178 -5.27 -6.80 8.82
C SER A 178 -3.78 -6.41 8.96
N MET A 179 -2.86 -7.19 8.38
CA MET A 179 -1.44 -6.83 8.30
C MET A 179 -1.20 -5.56 7.49
N GLY A 180 -1.99 -5.31 6.44
CA GLY A 180 -1.95 -4.06 5.69
C GLY A 180 -2.35 -2.85 6.53
N GLY A 181 -3.27 -3.01 7.49
CA GLY A 181 -3.63 -1.98 8.47
C GLY A 181 -2.51 -1.69 9.46
N LEU A 182 -1.80 -2.72 9.90
CA LEU A 182 -0.61 -2.56 10.75
C LEU A 182 0.50 -1.82 9.99
N SER A 183 0.75 -2.20 8.74
CA SER A 183 1.70 -1.52 7.87
C SER A 183 1.33 -0.07 7.62
N ALA A 184 0.05 0.24 7.38
CA ALA A 184 -0.41 1.62 7.20
C ALA A 184 -0.12 2.49 8.44
N LEU A 185 -0.39 1.96 9.63
CA LEU A 185 -0.05 2.65 10.88
C LEU A 185 1.46 2.85 11.03
N ASN A 186 2.25 1.81 10.75
CA ASN A 186 3.71 1.91 10.83
C ASN A 186 4.25 2.96 9.85
N THR A 187 3.74 2.95 8.62
CA THR A 187 4.18 3.89 7.58
C THR A 187 3.95 5.35 7.98
N ILE A 188 2.78 5.72 8.50
CA ILE A 188 2.53 7.11 8.91
C ILE A 188 3.37 7.51 10.12
N ILE A 189 3.73 6.57 11.01
CA ILE A 189 4.60 6.84 12.15
C ILE A 189 6.05 7.05 11.70
N GLU A 190 6.52 6.29 10.71
CA GLU A 190 7.88 6.44 10.17
C GLU A 190 8.02 7.67 9.28
N TYR A 191 6.96 8.04 8.55
CA TYR A 191 6.96 9.13 7.57
C TYR A 191 5.81 10.12 7.83
N PRO A 192 5.79 10.82 8.98
CA PRO A 192 4.68 11.67 9.39
C PRO A 192 4.53 12.95 8.55
N ASP A 193 5.54 13.33 7.80
CA ASP A 193 5.49 14.48 6.91
C ASP A 193 5.01 14.12 5.49
N GLU A 194 5.02 12.83 5.16
CA GLU A 194 4.56 12.33 3.86
C GLU A 194 3.06 11.98 3.86
N PHE A 195 2.53 11.45 4.98
CA PHE A 195 1.15 10.96 5.08
C PHE A 195 0.33 11.75 6.09
N GLY A 196 -0.85 12.23 5.67
CA GLY A 196 -1.77 12.98 6.53
C GLY A 196 -2.72 12.09 7.34
N PHE A 197 -3.01 10.88 6.87
CA PHE A 197 -3.88 9.94 7.58
C PHE A 197 -3.54 8.48 7.26
N ALA A 198 -3.90 7.60 8.21
CA ALA A 198 -3.83 6.15 8.01
C ALA A 198 -5.17 5.50 8.32
N GLY A 199 -5.73 4.75 7.36
CA GLY A 199 -6.92 3.90 7.54
C GLY A 199 -6.51 2.49 7.95
N CYS A 200 -6.63 2.17 9.25
CA CYS A 200 -6.21 0.89 9.82
C CYS A 200 -7.42 -0.02 10.04
N LEU A 201 -7.80 -0.79 9.02
CA LEU A 201 -9.01 -1.59 9.03
C LEU A 201 -8.77 -2.98 9.58
N SER A 202 -9.55 -3.40 10.59
CA SER A 202 -9.44 -4.73 11.21
C SER A 202 -7.98 -5.13 11.47
N THR A 203 -7.19 -4.21 12.01
CA THR A 203 -5.74 -4.33 12.15
C THR A 203 -5.34 -5.60 12.88
N HIS A 204 -4.36 -6.30 12.34
CA HIS A 204 -3.85 -7.55 12.90
C HIS A 204 -2.86 -7.28 14.05
N TRP A 205 -3.39 -7.16 15.25
CA TRP A 205 -2.60 -6.96 16.48
C TRP A 205 -2.05 -8.26 17.08
N ILE A 206 -2.47 -9.42 16.53
CA ILE A 206 -2.18 -10.75 17.06
C ILE A 206 -1.03 -11.40 16.29
N GLY A 207 -0.02 -11.83 16.99
CA GLY A 207 1.16 -12.51 16.44
C GLY A 207 2.36 -12.29 17.34
N ILE A 208 2.25 -11.33 18.23
CA ILE A 208 3.21 -11.01 19.27
C ILE A 208 2.47 -11.02 20.58
N LYS A 209 2.77 -11.97 21.43
CA LYS A 209 2.33 -11.96 22.83
C LYS A 209 3.52 -11.48 23.68
N PRO A 210 3.33 -10.46 24.48
CA PRO A 210 2.14 -9.62 24.61
C PRO A 210 2.09 -8.49 23.57
N TRP A 211 0.89 -8.17 23.11
CA TRP A 211 0.57 -7.05 22.20
C TRP A 211 1.08 -5.68 22.70
N GLU A 212 1.38 -5.58 23.99
CA GLU A 212 1.95 -4.41 24.64
C GLU A 212 3.29 -3.98 23.99
N TYR A 213 4.08 -4.94 23.51
CA TYR A 213 5.36 -4.65 22.83
C TYR A 213 5.17 -4.03 21.44
N LEU A 214 4.04 -4.29 20.77
CA LEU A 214 3.71 -3.65 19.50
C LEU A 214 3.42 -2.14 19.65
N LEU A 215 2.84 -1.75 20.79
CA LEU A 215 2.44 -0.37 21.03
C LEU A 215 3.56 0.47 21.66
N LEU A 216 4.59 -0.15 22.26
CA LEU A 216 5.68 0.58 22.89
C LEU A 216 6.47 1.45 21.92
N PRO A 217 6.99 0.95 20.80
CA PRO A 217 7.67 1.78 19.83
C PRO A 217 6.76 2.88 19.24
N ILE A 218 5.49 2.54 19.01
CA ILE A 218 4.49 3.47 18.50
C ILE A 218 4.21 4.59 19.52
N ARG A 219 4.02 4.23 20.80
CA ARG A 219 3.84 5.21 21.89
C ARG A 219 5.05 6.11 22.05
N GLN A 220 6.25 5.57 22.05
CA GLN A 220 7.48 6.36 22.17
C GLN A 220 7.65 7.38 21.04
N ARG A 221 7.31 7.00 19.81
CA ARG A 221 7.36 7.93 18.67
C ARG A 221 6.26 8.98 18.69
N ILE A 222 5.05 8.64 19.15
CA ILE A 222 3.93 9.58 19.27
C ILE A 222 4.14 10.53 20.46
N SER A 223 4.69 10.06 21.59
CA SER A 223 4.93 10.88 22.77
C SER A 223 6.15 11.79 22.67
N GLY A 224 7.03 11.54 21.69
CA GLY A 224 8.29 12.29 21.58
C GLY A 224 9.30 12.00 22.69
N ASP A 225 9.06 11.00 23.53
CA ASP A 225 9.97 10.57 24.57
C ASP A 225 11.09 9.71 23.94
N GLN A 226 12.27 10.30 23.84
CA GLN A 226 13.53 9.63 23.49
C GLN A 226 14.19 9.05 24.71
#